data_33eb052c775c55e2825e432a0b1bf13d
#
_entry.id   33eb052c775c55e2825e432a0b1bf13d
#
_cell.length_a   1.000
_cell.length_b   1.000
_cell.length_c   1.000
_cell.angle_alpha   90.00
_cell.angle_beta   90.00
_cell.angle_gamma   90.00
#
_symmetry.space_group_name_H-M   'P 1'
#
loop_
_entity.id
_entity.type
_entity.pdbx_description
1 polymer ?
#
loop_
_entity_poly.entity_id
_entity_poly.type
_entity_poly.pdbx_seq_one_letter_code
_entity_poly.pdbx_strand_id
1 'polypeptide(L)'
;EEDITVENEITNEKFPISLKAYGDGPLQLSTDKNFQMYPLLEGVGGLITDKEQIAKIFENEAFSCFSEINVLPLIYDEKKQRCNILVFDAERARNETAYIRKETEGAGRKHPAYRFFDKNDCYICEVRYGNATANALQRGLWTNTKNATPFFDSVTNGWVDYSHNLVLVKLFSHALVSSAKGHETALEEIKSDIARLKQANGINA
;
A
#
# COMPACT_ATOMS: atom_id res chain seq x y z
N GLU A 1 0.49 -11.20 7.48
CA GLU A 1 1.60 -11.92 6.82
C GLU A 1 2.57 -10.88 6.29
N GLU A 2 3.78 -10.88 6.81
CA GLU A 2 4.90 -10.07 6.31
C GLU A 2 5.58 -10.76 5.12
N ASP A 3 6.16 -9.95 4.26
CA ASP A 3 6.97 -10.45 3.13
C ASP A 3 8.44 -10.60 3.55
N ILE A 4 8.91 -9.72 4.44
CA ILE A 4 10.25 -9.76 5.02
C ILE A 4 10.20 -9.37 6.50
N THR A 5 11.21 -9.80 7.26
CA THR A 5 11.46 -9.31 8.62
C THR A 5 12.83 -8.64 8.65
N VAL A 6 12.88 -7.39 9.09
CA VAL A 6 14.13 -6.66 9.32
C VAL A 6 14.48 -6.78 10.80
N GLU A 7 15.71 -7.16 11.11
CA GLU A 7 16.22 -7.25 12.48
C GLU A 7 17.28 -6.17 12.71
N ASN A 8 17.11 -5.41 13.78
CA ASN A 8 18.13 -4.50 14.26
C ASN A 8 19.15 -5.31 15.07
N GLU A 9 20.34 -5.53 14.52
CA GLU A 9 21.39 -6.35 15.15
C GLU A 9 21.92 -5.78 16.48
N ILE A 10 21.66 -4.50 16.76
CA ILE A 10 22.08 -3.84 18.00
C ILE A 10 21.06 -4.06 19.12
N THR A 11 19.77 -3.92 18.79
CA THR A 11 18.68 -4.00 19.78
C THR A 11 17.99 -5.35 19.78
N ASN A 12 18.23 -6.20 18.79
CA ASN A 12 17.53 -7.47 18.50
C ASN A 12 16.03 -7.28 18.25
N GLU A 13 15.59 -6.07 17.97
CA GLU A 13 14.21 -5.79 17.60
C GLU A 13 13.92 -6.25 16.18
N LYS A 14 12.74 -6.86 16.01
CA LYS A 14 12.28 -7.38 14.72
C LYS A 14 11.11 -6.57 14.20
N PHE A 15 11.22 -6.14 12.97
CA PHE A 15 10.21 -5.34 12.28
C PHE A 15 9.64 -6.13 11.10
N PRO A 16 8.40 -6.65 11.19
CA PRO A 16 7.74 -7.25 10.05
C PRO A 16 7.37 -6.17 9.03
N ILE A 17 7.63 -6.44 7.76
CA ILE A 17 7.40 -5.50 6.66
C ILE A 17 6.63 -6.19 5.54
N SER A 18 5.57 -5.56 5.06
CA SER A 18 4.89 -5.93 3.83
C SER A 18 5.37 -5.04 2.68
N LEU A 19 5.93 -5.67 1.65
CA LEU A 19 6.41 -5.00 0.46
C LEU A 19 5.26 -4.77 -0.53
N LYS A 20 5.21 -3.59 -1.11
CA LYS A 20 4.24 -3.24 -2.14
C LYS A 20 4.94 -2.54 -3.30
N ALA A 21 4.62 -2.92 -4.53
CA ALA A 21 5.08 -2.23 -5.74
C ALA A 21 3.87 -1.67 -6.48
N TYR A 22 3.77 -0.36 -6.57
CA TYR A 22 2.60 0.33 -7.12
C TYR A 22 3.02 1.54 -7.98
N GLY A 23 2.13 1.91 -8.90
CA GLY A 23 2.15 3.25 -9.45
C GLY A 23 1.72 4.29 -8.40
N ASP A 24 1.98 5.55 -8.67
CA ASP A 24 1.63 6.66 -7.78
C ASP A 24 0.09 6.80 -7.65
N GLY A 25 -0.43 6.78 -6.44
CA GLY A 25 -1.86 6.93 -6.14
C GLY A 25 -2.42 5.88 -5.17
N PRO A 26 -3.52 5.19 -5.51
CA PRO A 26 -4.16 4.23 -4.60
C PRO A 26 -3.25 3.04 -4.27
N LEU A 27 -3.17 2.71 -2.99
CA LEU A 27 -2.34 1.65 -2.44
C LEU A 27 -3.16 0.82 -1.45
N GLN A 28 -3.18 -0.49 -1.58
CA GLN A 28 -3.78 -1.39 -0.61
C GLN A 28 -2.80 -1.66 0.53
N LEU A 29 -3.17 -1.26 1.74
CA LEU A 29 -2.39 -1.52 2.95
C LEU A 29 -2.60 -2.95 3.45
N SER A 30 -3.85 -3.39 3.50
CA SER A 30 -4.22 -4.72 3.97
C SER A 30 -5.46 -5.23 3.27
N THR A 31 -5.55 -6.54 3.08
CA THR A 31 -6.77 -7.21 2.61
C THR A 31 -7.62 -7.61 3.80
N ASP A 32 -8.94 -7.40 3.72
CA ASP A 32 -9.87 -7.95 4.71
C ASP A 32 -10.31 -9.37 4.28
N LYS A 33 -9.51 -10.35 4.69
CA LYS A 33 -9.76 -11.77 4.35
C LYS A 33 -11.07 -12.29 4.95
N ASN A 34 -11.45 -11.79 6.13
CA ASN A 34 -12.55 -12.30 6.95
C ASN A 34 -13.83 -11.48 6.88
N PHE A 35 -13.88 -10.44 6.04
CA PHE A 35 -15.03 -9.53 5.96
C PHE A 35 -15.42 -8.85 7.28
N GLN A 36 -14.45 -8.41 8.06
CA GLN A 36 -14.69 -7.88 9.40
C GLN A 36 -14.63 -6.36 9.47
N MET A 37 -13.74 -5.71 8.68
CA MET A 37 -13.49 -4.26 8.79
C MET A 37 -14.75 -3.43 8.52
N TYR A 38 -15.40 -3.67 7.38
CA TYR A 38 -16.56 -2.86 6.99
C TYR A 38 -17.76 -3.07 7.91
N PRO A 39 -18.17 -4.31 8.25
CA PRO A 39 -19.27 -4.53 9.19
C PRO A 39 -19.03 -3.93 10.57
N LEU A 40 -17.78 -3.97 11.06
CA LEU A 40 -17.42 -3.35 12.33
C LEU A 40 -17.69 -1.83 12.30
N LEU A 41 -17.23 -1.15 11.26
CA LEU A 41 -17.46 0.29 11.09
C LEU A 41 -18.95 0.61 10.90
N GLU A 42 -19.65 -0.19 10.12
CA GLU A 42 -21.08 0.00 9.88
C GLU A 42 -21.92 -0.16 11.16
N GLY A 43 -21.52 -1.06 12.03
CA GLY A 43 -22.14 -1.26 13.35
C GLY A 43 -21.97 -0.08 14.30
N VAL A 44 -20.93 0.73 14.13
CA VAL A 44 -20.70 1.95 14.95
C VAL A 44 -21.47 3.14 14.39
N GLY A 45 -21.58 3.29 13.07
CA GLY A 45 -22.36 4.37 12.45
C GLY A 45 -21.73 5.00 11.21
N GLY A 46 -22.40 6.01 10.66
CA GLY A 46 -21.94 6.69 9.44
C GLY A 46 -20.90 7.79 9.67
N LEU A 47 -20.84 8.35 10.87
CA LEU A 47 -19.84 9.31 11.31
C LEU A 47 -19.39 8.95 12.73
N ILE A 48 -18.11 8.68 12.88
CA ILE A 48 -17.49 8.24 14.13
C ILE A 48 -16.49 9.32 14.54
N THR A 49 -16.78 10.05 15.61
CA THR A 49 -15.96 11.15 16.14
C THR A 49 -15.51 10.94 17.57
N ASP A 50 -16.09 9.93 18.23
CA ASP A 50 -15.73 9.57 19.59
C ASP A 50 -14.38 8.87 19.63
N LYS A 51 -13.44 9.42 20.41
CA LYS A 51 -12.07 8.93 20.49
C LYS A 51 -11.97 7.52 21.08
N GLU A 52 -12.83 7.17 22.02
CA GLU A 52 -12.80 5.84 22.63
C GLU A 52 -13.33 4.79 21.63
N GLN A 53 -14.33 5.15 20.84
CA GLN A 53 -14.82 4.29 19.76
C GLN A 53 -13.76 4.10 18.67
N ILE A 54 -13.06 5.16 18.28
CA ILE A 54 -11.95 5.08 17.31
C ILE A 54 -10.83 4.21 17.83
N ALA A 55 -10.45 4.36 19.11
CA ALA A 55 -9.42 3.52 19.73
C ALA A 55 -9.83 2.03 19.72
N LYS A 56 -11.07 1.72 20.10
CA LYS A 56 -11.60 0.35 20.06
C LYS A 56 -11.63 -0.26 18.64
N ILE A 57 -11.87 0.56 17.62
CA ILE A 57 -11.79 0.12 16.22
C ILE A 57 -10.37 -0.32 15.91
N PHE A 58 -9.36 0.49 16.26
CA PHE A 58 -7.95 0.15 16.02
C PHE A 58 -7.42 -1.00 16.88
N GLU A 59 -8.05 -1.28 18.01
CA GLU A 59 -7.72 -2.43 18.87
C GLU A 59 -8.33 -3.75 18.35
N ASN A 60 -9.26 -3.66 17.43
CA ASN A 60 -9.87 -4.85 16.84
C ASN A 60 -8.89 -5.58 15.93
N GLU A 61 -8.87 -6.91 16.00
CA GLU A 61 -8.01 -7.79 15.20
C GLU A 61 -8.07 -7.49 13.70
N ALA A 62 -9.23 -7.07 13.19
CA ALA A 62 -9.40 -6.69 11.79
C ALA A 62 -8.47 -5.53 11.36
N PHE A 63 -8.04 -4.69 12.31
CA PHE A 63 -7.15 -3.55 12.10
C PHE A 63 -5.72 -3.77 12.61
N SER A 64 -5.31 -5.01 12.87
CA SER A 64 -3.96 -5.35 13.36
C SER A 64 -2.83 -4.83 12.45
N CYS A 65 -3.11 -4.62 11.17
CA CYS A 65 -2.16 -4.02 10.23
C CYS A 65 -1.68 -2.60 10.61
N PHE A 66 -2.38 -1.91 11.51
CA PHE A 66 -1.93 -0.62 12.05
C PHE A 66 -0.92 -0.74 13.20
N SER A 67 -0.70 -1.93 13.74
CA SER A 67 0.19 -2.13 14.87
C SER A 67 1.21 -3.26 14.69
N GLU A 68 0.98 -4.14 13.73
CA GLU A 68 1.77 -5.36 13.60
C GLU A 68 2.69 -5.37 12.36
N ILE A 69 2.35 -4.63 11.32
CA ILE A 69 3.07 -4.70 10.04
C ILE A 69 3.32 -3.32 9.46
N ASN A 70 4.59 -2.99 9.25
CA ASN A 70 4.95 -1.82 8.46
C ASN A 70 4.71 -2.09 6.96
N VAL A 71 4.10 -1.15 6.27
CA VAL A 71 3.90 -1.23 4.82
C VAL A 71 4.93 -0.35 4.14
N LEU A 72 5.78 -0.97 3.32
CA LEU A 72 6.87 -0.33 2.60
C LEU A 72 6.59 -0.38 1.09
N PRO A 73 5.91 0.62 0.53
CA PRO A 73 5.68 0.69 -0.89
C PRO A 73 6.88 1.24 -1.66
N LEU A 74 7.21 0.55 -2.72
CA LEU A 74 8.02 1.09 -3.80
C LEU A 74 7.05 1.70 -4.82
N ILE A 75 7.05 3.02 -4.90
CA ILE A 75 6.22 3.75 -5.84
C ILE A 75 7.07 4.11 -7.06
N TYR A 76 6.61 3.76 -8.25
CA TYR A 76 7.32 4.06 -9.50
C TYR A 76 6.45 4.89 -10.45
N ASP A 77 7.11 5.80 -11.16
CA ASP A 77 6.57 6.59 -12.26
C ASP A 77 7.29 6.15 -13.56
N GLU A 78 6.70 5.17 -14.24
CA GLU A 78 7.30 4.56 -15.42
C GLU A 78 7.56 5.60 -16.53
N LYS A 79 6.66 6.55 -16.73
CA LYS A 79 6.82 7.59 -17.76
C LYS A 79 8.03 8.48 -17.53
N LYS A 80 8.31 8.77 -16.26
CA LYS A 80 9.45 9.60 -15.86
C LYS A 80 10.67 8.76 -15.42
N GLN A 81 10.56 7.44 -15.49
CA GLN A 81 11.61 6.47 -15.13
C GLN A 81 12.25 6.76 -13.76
N ARG A 82 11.40 6.95 -12.77
CA ARG A 82 11.81 7.26 -11.39
C ARG A 82 11.01 6.46 -10.38
N CYS A 83 11.60 6.21 -9.21
CA CYS A 83 10.94 5.53 -8.11
C CYS A 83 11.15 6.26 -6.78
N ASN A 84 10.32 5.95 -5.80
CA ASN A 84 10.46 6.41 -4.43
C ASN A 84 10.07 5.24 -3.50
N ILE A 85 10.89 4.96 -2.50
CA ILE A 85 10.56 3.98 -1.46
C ILE A 85 10.00 4.75 -0.29
N LEU A 86 8.76 4.43 0.07
CA LEU A 86 8.04 5.07 1.16
C LEU A 86 7.83 4.08 2.31
N VAL A 87 7.56 4.60 3.49
CA VAL A 87 7.01 3.83 4.63
C VAL A 87 5.71 4.51 5.03
N PHE A 88 4.63 3.74 5.09
CA PHE A 88 3.38 4.22 5.67
C PHE A 88 3.51 4.17 7.19
N ASP A 89 3.46 5.33 7.82
CA ASP A 89 3.52 5.46 9.28
C ASP A 89 2.15 5.13 9.89
N ALA A 90 1.97 3.85 10.17
CA ALA A 90 0.73 3.31 10.70
C ALA A 90 0.43 3.83 12.13
N GLU A 91 1.48 4.04 12.94
CA GLU A 91 1.32 4.57 14.29
C GLU A 91 0.83 6.02 14.25
N ARG A 92 1.44 6.86 13.42
CA ARG A 92 0.98 8.24 13.20
C ARG A 92 -0.44 8.27 12.66
N ALA A 93 -0.74 7.46 11.64
CA ALA A 93 -2.08 7.35 11.06
C ALA A 93 -3.14 6.99 12.11
N ARG A 94 -2.84 6.04 12.99
CA ARG A 94 -3.70 5.65 14.12
C ARG A 94 -3.89 6.80 15.11
N ASN A 95 -2.78 7.39 15.59
CA ASN A 95 -2.79 8.39 16.64
C ASN A 95 -3.43 9.71 16.19
N GLU A 96 -3.28 10.08 14.92
CA GLU A 96 -3.82 11.32 14.37
C GLU A 96 -5.24 11.20 13.80
N THR A 97 -5.81 9.98 13.73
CA THR A 97 -7.20 9.80 13.29
C THR A 97 -8.15 10.51 14.26
N ALA A 98 -8.81 11.55 13.77
CA ALA A 98 -9.75 12.36 14.53
C ALA A 98 -11.20 11.94 14.31
N TYR A 99 -11.54 11.48 13.11
CA TYR A 99 -12.86 10.99 12.79
C TYR A 99 -12.85 10.02 11.59
N ILE A 100 -13.90 9.19 11.52
CA ILE A 100 -14.13 8.25 10.42
C ILE A 100 -15.51 8.54 9.85
N ARG A 101 -15.60 8.68 8.52
CA ARG A 101 -16.84 9.03 7.84
C ARG A 101 -17.17 8.04 6.73
N LYS A 102 -18.45 7.59 6.72
CA LYS A 102 -18.99 6.81 5.61
C LYS A 102 -19.27 7.73 4.43
N GLU A 103 -18.63 7.45 3.31
CA GLU A 103 -18.82 8.17 2.06
C GLU A 103 -19.52 7.27 1.05
N THR A 104 -20.67 7.72 0.57
CA THR A 104 -21.52 6.99 -0.38
C THR A 104 -21.25 7.37 -1.82
N GLU A 105 -20.59 8.52 -2.05
CA GLU A 105 -20.34 9.09 -3.36
C GLU A 105 -18.85 9.24 -3.66
N GLY A 106 -18.50 9.19 -4.92
CA GLY A 106 -17.15 9.40 -5.43
C GLY A 106 -17.01 8.89 -6.86
N ALA A 107 -16.14 9.50 -7.65
CA ALA A 107 -15.92 9.18 -9.05
C ALA A 107 -15.65 7.69 -9.26
N GLY A 108 -16.59 6.99 -9.90
CA GLY A 108 -16.48 5.57 -10.22
C GLY A 108 -16.80 4.59 -9.07
N ARG A 109 -17.21 5.05 -7.89
CA ARG A 109 -17.57 4.17 -6.78
C ARG A 109 -19.00 3.67 -6.89
N LYS A 110 -19.16 2.35 -6.84
CA LYS A 110 -20.46 1.68 -6.73
C LYS A 110 -20.88 1.43 -5.28
N HIS A 111 -19.94 1.49 -4.33
CA HIS A 111 -20.13 1.11 -2.94
C HIS A 111 -19.54 2.14 -2.00
N PRO A 112 -20.16 2.37 -0.84
CA PRO A 112 -19.64 3.29 0.16
C PRO A 112 -18.28 2.82 0.69
N ALA A 113 -17.50 3.78 1.19
CA ALA A 113 -16.27 3.54 1.90
C ALA A 113 -16.27 4.28 3.23
N TYR A 114 -15.54 3.77 4.21
CA TYR A 114 -15.26 4.50 5.44
C TYR A 114 -13.89 5.15 5.31
N ARG A 115 -13.84 6.47 5.35
CA ARG A 115 -12.61 7.27 5.27
C ARG A 115 -12.19 7.79 6.61
N PHE A 116 -10.91 7.71 6.87
CA PHE A 116 -10.25 8.14 8.08
C PHE A 116 -9.58 9.49 7.80
N PHE A 117 -9.78 10.44 8.71
CA PHE A 117 -9.27 11.79 8.59
C PHE A 117 -8.60 12.24 9.89
N ASP A 118 -7.61 13.11 9.77
CA ASP A 118 -7.04 13.82 10.90
C ASP A 118 -7.90 15.04 11.31
N LYS A 119 -7.46 15.78 12.34
CA LYS A 119 -8.12 16.98 12.83
C LYS A 119 -8.16 18.15 11.83
N ASN A 120 -7.37 18.10 10.76
CA ASN A 120 -7.27 19.13 9.73
C ASN A 120 -7.98 18.70 8.43
N ASP A 121 -8.84 17.68 8.50
CA ASP A 121 -9.52 17.08 7.35
C ASP A 121 -8.55 16.45 6.33
N CYS A 122 -7.31 16.14 6.72
CA CYS A 122 -6.38 15.43 5.87
C CYS A 122 -6.76 13.95 5.78
N TYR A 123 -6.90 13.43 4.57
CA TYR A 123 -7.19 12.02 4.33
C TYR A 123 -6.02 11.14 4.77
N ILE A 124 -6.31 10.07 5.49
CA ILE A 124 -5.34 9.08 5.95
C ILE A 124 -5.46 7.80 5.13
N CYS A 125 -6.60 7.13 5.24
CA CYS A 125 -6.87 5.85 4.60
C CYS A 125 -8.39 5.61 4.49
N GLU A 126 -8.77 4.48 3.92
CA GLU A 126 -10.17 4.10 3.82
C GLU A 126 -10.37 2.60 3.88
N VAL A 127 -11.40 2.15 4.55
CA VAL A 127 -11.94 0.80 4.38
C VAL A 127 -12.95 0.82 3.26
N ARG A 128 -12.72 0.01 2.23
CA ARG A 128 -13.62 -0.12 1.09
C ARG A 128 -13.87 -1.57 0.72
N TYR A 129 -15.11 -1.83 0.35
CA TYR A 129 -15.53 -3.10 -0.20
C TYR A 129 -16.19 -2.86 -1.55
N GLY A 130 -16.01 -3.79 -2.48
CA GLY A 130 -16.76 -3.79 -3.73
C GLY A 130 -18.21 -4.20 -3.46
N ASN A 131 -18.42 -5.45 -3.13
CA ASN A 131 -19.67 -6.06 -2.68
C ASN A 131 -19.33 -7.39 -1.95
N ALA A 132 -20.34 -8.12 -1.49
CA ALA A 132 -20.14 -9.39 -0.80
C ALA A 132 -19.41 -10.45 -1.66
N THR A 133 -19.44 -10.31 -2.99
CA THR A 133 -18.74 -11.19 -3.94
C THR A 133 -17.40 -10.63 -4.42
N ALA A 134 -17.01 -9.43 -3.96
CA ALA A 134 -15.71 -8.86 -4.30
C ALA A 134 -14.59 -9.79 -3.82
N ASN A 135 -13.58 -9.98 -4.66
CA ASN A 135 -12.41 -10.76 -4.27
C ASN A 135 -11.58 -10.00 -3.21
N ALA A 136 -10.66 -10.70 -2.55
CA ALA A 136 -9.85 -10.13 -1.47
C ALA A 136 -9.04 -8.90 -1.90
N LEU A 137 -8.67 -8.78 -3.18
CA LEU A 137 -7.93 -7.64 -3.72
C LEU A 137 -8.79 -6.37 -3.85
N GLN A 138 -10.11 -6.49 -3.75
CA GLN A 138 -11.04 -5.37 -3.90
C GLN A 138 -11.58 -4.88 -2.56
N ARG A 139 -11.30 -5.58 -1.46
CA ARG A 139 -11.78 -5.26 -0.12
C ARG A 139 -10.65 -5.15 0.88
N GLY A 140 -10.81 -4.27 1.83
CA GLY A 140 -9.86 -4.04 2.91
C GLY A 140 -9.49 -2.59 3.09
N LEU A 141 -8.33 -2.39 3.68
CA LEU A 141 -7.79 -1.08 3.99
C LEU A 141 -6.93 -0.57 2.84
N TRP A 142 -7.20 0.66 2.42
CA TRP A 142 -6.52 1.34 1.33
C TRP A 142 -6.06 2.73 1.77
N THR A 143 -5.00 3.21 1.16
CA THR A 143 -4.59 4.61 1.25
C THR A 143 -4.30 5.17 -0.14
N ASN A 144 -3.80 6.39 -0.20
CA ASN A 144 -3.43 7.03 -1.46
C ASN A 144 -2.18 7.87 -1.23
N THR A 145 -1.09 7.53 -1.90
CA THR A 145 0.22 8.16 -1.72
C THR A 145 0.25 9.65 -2.03
N LYS A 146 -0.74 10.16 -2.79
CA LYS A 146 -0.89 11.61 -3.08
C LYS A 146 -1.70 12.34 -2.01
N ASN A 147 -2.78 11.71 -1.55
CA ASN A 147 -3.74 12.35 -0.65
C ASN A 147 -3.33 12.22 0.82
N ALA A 148 -2.63 11.13 1.16
CA ALA A 148 -2.16 10.84 2.52
C ALA A 148 -0.66 11.13 2.70
N THR A 149 -0.10 12.07 1.94
CA THR A 149 1.34 12.41 1.97
C THR A 149 1.90 12.62 3.39
N PRO A 150 1.21 13.27 4.34
CA PRO A 150 1.73 13.46 5.70
C PRO A 150 1.97 12.15 6.46
N PHE A 151 1.37 11.04 6.03
CA PHE A 151 1.46 9.74 6.68
C PHE A 151 2.45 8.79 5.98
N PHE A 152 3.28 9.34 5.09
CA PHE A 152 4.34 8.60 4.42
C PHE A 152 5.69 9.26 4.64
N ASP A 153 6.67 8.48 5.05
CA ASP A 153 8.06 8.89 5.10
C ASP A 153 8.81 8.32 3.90
N SER A 154 9.67 9.13 3.26
CA SER A 154 10.47 8.69 2.12
C SER A 154 11.82 8.13 2.59
N VAL A 155 12.07 6.87 2.32
CA VAL A 155 13.34 6.20 2.61
C VAL A 155 14.43 6.65 1.63
N THR A 156 14.07 6.92 0.39
CA THR A 156 14.99 7.34 -0.67
C THR A 156 15.27 8.85 -0.71
N ASN A 157 14.72 9.62 0.24
CA ASN A 157 14.76 11.08 0.23
C ASN A 157 14.16 11.69 -1.05
N GLY A 158 13.00 11.17 -1.44
CA GLY A 158 12.24 11.60 -2.62
C GLY A 158 12.42 10.70 -3.83
N TRP A 159 12.14 11.25 -5.00
CA TRP A 159 12.19 10.52 -6.25
C TRP A 159 13.62 10.31 -6.73
N VAL A 160 13.96 9.05 -6.99
CA VAL A 160 15.25 8.62 -7.57
C VAL A 160 15.04 8.29 -9.04
N ASP A 161 15.82 8.93 -9.92
CA ASP A 161 15.85 8.65 -11.36
C ASP A 161 16.58 7.34 -11.62
N TYR A 162 15.96 6.45 -12.38
CA TYR A 162 16.56 5.18 -12.80
C TYR A 162 16.69 5.05 -14.33
N SER A 163 16.46 6.13 -15.08
CA SER A 163 16.51 6.14 -16.55
C SER A 163 17.84 5.64 -17.12
N HIS A 164 18.94 5.86 -16.37
CA HIS A 164 20.27 5.38 -16.70
C HIS A 164 20.50 3.89 -16.48
N ASN A 165 19.60 3.22 -15.74
CA ASN A 165 19.70 1.80 -15.42
C ASN A 165 18.72 0.99 -16.28
N LEU A 166 19.20 0.48 -17.40
CA LEU A 166 18.39 -0.26 -18.36
C LEU A 166 17.71 -1.51 -17.78
N VAL A 167 18.31 -2.13 -16.77
CA VAL A 167 17.72 -3.29 -16.07
C VAL A 167 16.50 -2.85 -15.30
N LEU A 168 16.58 -1.75 -14.54
CA LEU A 168 15.44 -1.21 -13.80
C LEU A 168 14.34 -0.71 -14.72
N VAL A 169 14.69 -0.03 -15.83
CA VAL A 169 13.73 0.41 -16.84
C VAL A 169 12.92 -0.78 -17.36
N LYS A 170 13.58 -1.88 -17.70
CA LYS A 170 12.92 -3.10 -18.18
C LYS A 170 12.11 -3.78 -17.09
N LEU A 171 12.65 -3.89 -15.88
CA LEU A 171 11.98 -4.52 -14.77
C LEU A 171 10.66 -3.83 -14.43
N PHE A 172 10.63 -2.51 -14.33
CA PHE A 172 9.41 -1.76 -14.03
C PHE A 172 8.41 -1.78 -15.20
N SER A 173 8.88 -1.74 -16.44
CA SER A 173 8.03 -1.91 -17.62
C SER A 173 7.32 -3.28 -17.61
N HIS A 174 8.05 -4.35 -17.31
CA HIS A 174 7.48 -5.69 -17.19
C HIS A 174 6.56 -5.87 -15.98
N ALA A 175 6.79 -5.16 -14.87
CA ALA A 175 5.92 -5.20 -13.71
C ALA A 175 4.50 -4.71 -14.03
N LEU A 176 4.34 -3.70 -14.91
CA LEU A 176 3.03 -3.27 -15.40
C LEU A 176 2.40 -4.30 -16.35
N VAL A 177 3.20 -4.89 -17.22
CA VAL A 177 2.74 -5.93 -18.16
C VAL A 177 2.33 -7.21 -17.43
N SER A 178 2.99 -7.54 -16.30
CA SER A 178 2.70 -8.76 -15.53
C SER A 178 1.26 -8.82 -15.02
N SER A 179 0.67 -7.67 -14.69
CA SER A 179 -0.72 -7.60 -14.23
C SER A 179 -1.73 -7.99 -15.32
N ALA A 180 -1.36 -7.89 -16.59
CA ALA A 180 -2.21 -8.21 -17.74
C ALA A 180 -1.97 -9.62 -18.31
N LYS A 181 -0.76 -10.16 -18.18
CA LYS A 181 -0.34 -11.41 -18.81
C LYS A 181 -0.18 -12.62 -17.86
N GLY A 182 -0.23 -12.39 -16.57
CA GLY A 182 0.07 -13.40 -15.56
C GLY A 182 1.56 -13.45 -15.16
N HIS A 183 1.80 -13.83 -13.91
CA HIS A 183 3.12 -13.74 -13.28
C HIS A 183 4.19 -14.61 -13.94
N GLU A 184 3.84 -15.85 -14.36
CA GLU A 184 4.82 -16.80 -14.92
C GLU A 184 5.41 -16.26 -16.23
N THR A 185 4.55 -15.83 -17.16
CA THR A 185 4.99 -15.27 -18.45
C THR A 185 5.84 -14.02 -18.24
N ALA A 186 5.45 -13.12 -17.33
CA ALA A 186 6.19 -11.91 -17.04
C ALA A 186 7.57 -12.19 -16.43
N LEU A 187 7.68 -13.18 -15.54
CA LEU A 187 8.96 -13.60 -14.97
C LEU A 187 9.93 -14.15 -16.03
N GLU A 188 9.43 -14.96 -16.97
CA GLU A 188 10.25 -15.48 -18.06
C GLU A 188 10.70 -14.36 -19.02
N GLU A 189 9.84 -13.40 -19.34
CA GLU A 189 10.20 -12.23 -20.14
C GLU A 189 11.27 -11.40 -19.44
N ILE A 190 11.13 -11.12 -18.13
CA ILE A 190 12.11 -10.38 -17.34
C ILE A 190 13.47 -11.09 -17.33
N LYS A 191 13.50 -12.41 -17.08
CA LYS A 191 14.72 -13.21 -17.09
C LYS A 191 15.43 -13.15 -18.44
N SER A 192 14.65 -13.31 -19.52
CA SER A 192 15.17 -13.25 -20.89
C SER A 192 15.77 -11.87 -21.22
N ASP A 193 15.07 -10.78 -20.83
CA ASP A 193 15.55 -9.43 -21.06
C ASP A 193 16.80 -9.10 -20.24
N ILE A 194 16.87 -9.53 -18.99
CA ILE A 194 18.06 -9.37 -18.15
C ILE A 194 19.24 -10.13 -18.75
N ALA A 195 19.04 -11.35 -19.21
CA ALA A 195 20.11 -12.15 -19.85
C ALA A 195 20.65 -11.45 -21.12
N ARG A 196 19.74 -10.93 -21.98
CA ARG A 196 20.14 -10.17 -23.19
C ARG A 196 20.93 -8.89 -22.82
N LEU A 197 20.50 -8.16 -21.80
CA LEU A 197 21.20 -6.95 -21.35
C LEU A 197 22.57 -7.27 -20.77
N LYS A 198 22.72 -8.35 -20.00
CA LYS A 198 24.02 -8.83 -19.50
C LYS A 198 24.96 -9.15 -20.65
N GLN A 199 24.49 -9.93 -21.63
CA GLN A 199 25.27 -10.29 -22.81
C GLN A 199 25.71 -9.06 -23.61
N ALA A 200 24.80 -8.12 -23.85
CA ALA A 200 25.08 -6.87 -24.58
C ALA A 200 26.13 -5.99 -23.87
N ASN A 201 26.25 -6.08 -22.55
CA ASN A 201 27.22 -5.34 -21.73
C ASN A 201 28.46 -6.16 -21.36
N GLY A 202 28.66 -7.35 -21.94
CA GLY A 202 29.84 -8.20 -21.69
C GLY A 202 29.89 -8.77 -20.27
N ILE A 203 28.76 -8.82 -19.57
CA ILE A 203 28.64 -9.40 -18.22
C ILE A 203 28.32 -10.88 -18.38
N ASN A 204 29.29 -11.74 -18.15
CA ASN A 204 29.06 -13.19 -18.13
C ASN A 204 28.17 -13.57 -16.93
N ALA A 205 27.22 -14.47 -17.17
CA ALA A 205 26.31 -14.99 -16.15
C ALA A 205 27.00 -15.94 -15.19
#